data_8804946073e3888f8608a982f386872f
#
_entry.id   8804946073e3888f8608a982f386872f
#
_cell.length_a   1.000
_cell.length_b   1.000
_cell.length_c   1.000
_cell.angle_alpha   90.00
_cell.angle_beta   90.00
_cell.angle_gamma   90.00
#
_symmetry.space_group_name_H-M   'P 1'
#
loop_
_entity.id
_entity.type
_entity.pdbx_description
1 polymer ?
#
loop_
_entity_poly.entity_id
_entity_poly.type
_entity_poly.pdbx_seq_one_letter_code
_entity_poly.pdbx_strand_id
1 'polypeptide(L)' 'MGSIVTLDLHGKTEYQARATINGVLNRSRGVYRIRCIHGYHGDTVLRDMIRREFSSRVLRLQVINEGTTDLVLREF' A
#
# COMPACT_ATOMS: atom_id res chain seq x y z
N MET A 1 0.57 -8.24 -19.10
CA MET A 1 1.65 -8.13 -18.12
C MET A 1 1.33 -7.00 -17.15
N GLY A 2 1.52 -7.21 -15.85
CA GLY A 2 1.20 -6.23 -14.85
C GLY A 2 2.34 -5.29 -14.53
N SER A 3 2.04 -4.22 -13.82
CA SER A 3 3.04 -3.26 -13.38
C SER A 3 3.00 -3.11 -11.86
N ILE A 4 4.08 -2.56 -11.30
CA ILE A 4 4.18 -2.20 -9.89
C ILE A 4 4.08 -0.68 -9.80
N VAL A 5 3.19 -0.20 -8.94
CA VAL A 5 3.08 1.21 -8.62
C VAL A 5 3.70 1.43 -7.25
N THR A 6 4.62 2.38 -7.13
CA THR A 6 5.26 2.72 -5.87
C THR A 6 4.67 4.01 -5.35
N LEU A 7 4.19 3.99 -4.10
CA LEU A 7 3.63 5.15 -3.43
C LEU A 7 4.49 5.47 -2.22
N ASP A 8 5.05 6.68 -2.20
CA ASP A 8 5.78 7.16 -1.04
C ASP A 8 4.80 7.87 -0.11
N LEU A 9 4.44 7.21 0.97
CA LEU A 9 3.42 7.68 1.91
C LEU A 9 4.01 8.22 3.21
N HIS A 10 5.34 8.18 3.36
CA HIS A 10 5.93 8.61 4.62
C HIS A 10 5.59 10.08 4.89
N GLY A 11 5.31 10.40 6.14
CA GLY A 11 4.94 11.77 6.52
C GLY A 11 3.50 12.17 6.20
N LYS A 12 2.74 11.32 5.50
CA LYS A 12 1.32 11.60 5.23
C LYS A 12 0.47 11.23 6.44
N THR A 13 -0.68 11.90 6.56
CA THR A 13 -1.69 11.49 7.54
C THR A 13 -2.36 10.22 7.07
N GLU A 14 -3.07 9.52 7.98
CA GLU A 14 -3.87 8.36 7.60
C GLU A 14 -4.85 8.70 6.48
N TYR A 15 -5.51 9.85 6.61
CA TYR A 15 -6.49 10.30 5.61
C TYR A 15 -5.83 10.44 4.24
N GLN A 16 -4.68 11.12 4.18
CA GLN A 16 -3.98 11.33 2.92
C GLN A 16 -3.49 10.02 2.31
N ALA A 17 -2.90 9.17 3.13
CA ALA A 17 -2.39 7.88 2.67
C ALA A 17 -3.53 6.99 2.17
N ARG A 18 -4.64 6.93 2.91
CA ARG A 18 -5.82 6.16 2.51
C ARG A 18 -6.36 6.63 1.18
N ALA A 19 -6.49 7.94 1.01
CA ALA A 19 -7.00 8.52 -0.23
C ALA A 19 -6.08 8.20 -1.41
N THR A 20 -4.75 8.26 -1.20
CA THR A 20 -3.78 7.94 -2.25
C THR A 20 -3.89 6.48 -2.67
N ILE A 21 -3.97 5.56 -1.72
CA ILE A 21 -4.08 4.13 -2.02
C ILE A 21 -5.41 3.85 -2.73
N ASN A 22 -6.51 4.40 -2.22
CA ASN A 22 -7.82 4.21 -2.84
C ASN A 22 -7.84 4.74 -4.28
N GLY A 23 -7.19 5.87 -4.53
CA GLY A 23 -7.12 6.42 -5.87
C GLY A 23 -6.44 5.48 -6.85
N VAL A 24 -5.35 4.85 -6.43
CA VAL A 24 -4.64 3.89 -7.28
C VAL A 24 -5.49 2.65 -7.49
N LEU A 25 -6.11 2.11 -6.41
CA LEU A 25 -6.96 0.92 -6.53
C LEU A 25 -8.12 1.14 -7.50
N ASN A 26 -8.72 2.33 -7.45
CA ASN A 26 -9.88 2.64 -8.29
C ASN A 26 -9.53 2.87 -9.75
N ARG A 27 -8.29 3.27 -10.03
CA ARG A 27 -7.84 3.57 -11.39
C ARG A 27 -6.94 2.50 -11.98
N SER A 28 -6.54 1.52 -11.19
CA SER A 28 -5.49 0.59 -11.60
C SER A 28 -6.02 -0.45 -12.57
N ARG A 29 -5.57 -0.35 -13.82
CA ARG A 29 -5.72 -1.42 -14.80
C ARG A 29 -4.34 -1.96 -15.10
N GLY A 30 -4.17 -3.26 -14.95
CA GLY A 30 -2.88 -3.88 -15.20
C GLY A 30 -1.86 -3.72 -14.08
N VAL A 31 -2.23 -3.09 -12.97
CA VAL A 31 -1.38 -3.03 -11.78
C VAL A 31 -1.56 -4.33 -11.01
N TYR A 32 -0.46 -5.01 -10.71
CA TYR A 32 -0.57 -6.24 -9.92
C TYR A 32 -0.04 -6.05 -8.50
N ARG A 33 0.67 -4.96 -8.23
CA ARG A 33 1.26 -4.73 -6.91
C ARG A 33 1.38 -3.23 -6.66
N ILE A 34 0.99 -2.80 -5.46
CA ILE A 34 1.19 -1.42 -5.01
C ILE A 34 2.19 -1.47 -3.86
N ARG A 35 3.36 -0.87 -4.06
CA ARG A 35 4.41 -0.80 -3.05
C ARG A 35 4.23 0.46 -2.23
N CYS A 36 3.88 0.31 -0.97
CA CYS A 36 3.62 1.43 -0.07
C CYS A 36 4.82 1.65 0.84
N ILE A 37 5.49 2.79 0.67
CA ILE A 37 6.59 3.19 1.54
C ILE A 37 5.99 4.05 2.64
N HIS A 38 5.70 3.44 3.78
CA HIS A 38 5.05 4.13 4.89
C HIS A 38 6.04 4.66 5.92
N GLY A 39 7.31 4.24 5.83
CA GLY A 39 8.30 4.64 6.80
C GLY A 39 8.23 3.82 8.08
N TYR A 40 9.28 3.93 8.89
CA TYR A 40 9.34 3.20 10.16
C TYR A 40 9.86 4.05 11.32
N HIS A 41 10.21 5.31 11.05
CA HIS A 41 10.62 6.23 12.11
C HIS A 41 9.39 6.77 12.83
N GLY A 42 9.41 6.75 14.16
CA GLY A 42 8.34 7.28 14.95
C GLY A 42 7.29 6.24 15.26
N ASP A 43 6.19 6.24 14.52
CA ASP A 43 5.08 5.36 14.82
C ASP A 43 4.75 4.44 13.65
N THR A 44 3.79 3.53 13.87
CA THR A 44 3.37 2.53 12.91
C THR A 44 1.96 2.81 12.38
N VAL A 45 1.50 4.07 12.47
CA VAL A 45 0.11 4.44 12.17
C VAL A 45 -0.27 4.05 10.73
N LEU A 46 0.59 4.41 9.76
CA LEU A 46 0.28 4.10 8.36
C LEU A 46 0.34 2.60 8.09
N ARG A 47 1.34 1.91 8.63
CA ARG A 47 1.45 0.46 8.49
C ARG A 47 0.21 -0.24 9.04
N ASP A 48 -0.20 0.17 10.23
CA ASP A 48 -1.35 -0.45 10.90
C ASP A 48 -2.65 -0.15 10.14
N MET A 49 -2.79 1.06 9.61
CA MET A 49 -3.93 1.44 8.80
C MET A 49 -4.01 0.56 7.55
N ILE A 50 -2.89 0.37 6.86
CA ILE A 50 -2.84 -0.47 5.66
C ILE A 50 -3.26 -1.90 6.00
N ARG A 51 -2.72 -2.46 7.08
CA ARG A 51 -3.07 -3.82 7.51
C ARG A 51 -4.54 -3.94 7.88
N ARG A 52 -5.08 -2.96 8.59
CA ARG A 52 -6.45 -3.00 9.06
C ARG A 52 -7.47 -2.80 7.93
N GLU A 53 -7.19 -1.86 7.03
CA GLU A 53 -8.19 -1.40 6.07
C GLU A 53 -8.07 -2.04 4.68
N PHE A 54 -6.89 -2.48 4.30
CA PHE A 54 -6.67 -2.95 2.93
C PHE A 54 -6.41 -4.45 2.80
N SER A 55 -6.17 -5.15 3.89
CA SER A 55 -5.85 -6.58 3.81
C SER A 55 -6.99 -7.38 3.17
N SER A 56 -8.24 -6.99 3.42
CA SER A 56 -9.41 -7.70 2.87
C SER A 56 -9.76 -7.24 1.45
N ARG A 57 -9.12 -6.20 0.95
CA ARG A 57 -9.43 -5.62 -0.36
C ARG A 57 -8.43 -6.02 -1.44
N VAL A 58 -7.39 -6.74 -1.06
CA VAL A 58 -6.32 -7.16 -1.96
C VAL A 58 -6.09 -8.66 -1.78
N LEU A 59 -5.32 -9.25 -2.67
CA LEU A 59 -5.05 -10.69 -2.59
C LEU A 59 -4.29 -11.03 -1.31
N ARG A 60 -3.24 -10.25 -1.01
CA ARG A 60 -2.49 -10.39 0.24
C ARG A 60 -1.60 -9.17 0.44
N LEU A 61 -1.10 -9.01 1.65
CA LEU A 61 -0.07 -8.03 1.97
C LEU A 61 1.28 -8.76 2.03
N GLN A 62 2.33 -8.09 1.59
CA GLN A 62 3.69 -8.62 1.70
C GLN A 62 4.58 -7.58 2.33
N VAL A 63 5.18 -7.90 3.47
CA VAL A 63 6.15 -7.02 4.12
C VAL A 63 7.47 -7.12 3.36
N ILE A 64 7.92 -6.01 2.82
CA ILE A 64 9.19 -5.94 2.09
C ILE A 64 10.32 -5.63 3.06
N ASN A 65 10.11 -4.62 3.92
CA ASN A 65 11.01 -4.27 5.01
C ASN A 65 10.21 -3.50 6.05
N GLU A 66 10.89 -2.97 7.07
CA GLU A 66 10.21 -2.30 8.17
C GLU A 66 9.41 -1.07 7.73
N GLY A 67 9.84 -0.40 6.68
CA GLY A 67 9.18 0.80 6.19
C GLY A 67 8.36 0.62 4.93
N THR A 68 8.22 -0.61 4.42
CA THR A 68 7.57 -0.85 3.12
C THR A 68 6.71 -2.09 3.16
N THR A 69 5.45 -1.95 2.73
CA THR A 69 4.50 -3.06 2.62
C THR A 69 3.87 -3.02 1.23
N ASP A 70 3.86 -4.16 0.56
CA ASP A 70 3.21 -4.28 -0.74
C ASP A 70 1.78 -4.77 -0.60
N LEU A 71 0.89 -4.16 -1.37
CA LEU A 71 -0.46 -4.64 -1.59
C LEU A 71 -0.40 -5.48 -2.88
N VAL A 72 -0.54 -6.78 -2.75
CA VAL A 72 -0.49 -7.68 -3.91
C VAL A 72 -1.91 -7.83 -4.42
N LEU A 73 -2.17 -7.31 -5.63
CA LEU A 73 -3.51 -7.30 -6.20
C LEU A 73 -3.80 -8.55 -7.00
N ARG A 74 -2.78 -9.10 -7.66
CA ARG A 74 -2.90 -10.35 -8.41
C ARG A 74 -1.52 -10.97 -8.54
N GLU A 75 -1.49 -12.26 -8.75
CA GLU A 75 -0.25 -13.00 -8.95
C GLU A 75 -0.32 -13.74 -10.27
N PHE A 76 0.81 -13.83 -10.93
CA PHE A 76 0.94 -14.52 -12.21
C PHE A 76 1.74 -15.80 -12.05
#